data_a4939288fb34646a7305f50fa1bfc7c5
#
_entry.id   a4939288fb34646a7305f50fa1bfc7c5
#
_cell.length_a   1.000
_cell.length_b   1.000
_cell.length_c   1.000
_cell.angle_alpha   90.00
_cell.angle_beta   90.00
_cell.angle_gamma   90.00
#
_symmetry.space_group_name_H-M   'P 1'
#
loop_
_entity.id
_entity.type
_entity.pdbx_description
1 polymer ?
#
loop_
_entity_poly.entity_id
_entity_poly.type
_entity_poly.pdbx_seq_one_letter_code
_entity_poly.pdbx_strand_id
1 'polypeptide(L)'
;MTQAPDREKALELAMAQIEKSYGKGSVMRLGDEMRQPISVIPTGSIALDVALGIGGLPRGRVVEIYGPESSGKTTVALHAVANAQAAGGVAAFIDAEHALDPDYAKKLGVDTDSLLVSQPDTGEQALEIADMLIRSGALDILVIDSVAALVPRAELEGEMGDSHVGLQARLMSQALRKMTGALNNSGTTAIFINQLREKIGVMFGSPETTTGGKALKFYASVRMDVRRIETLKDGTNAVGNRTRVKVVKNKVSPPFKQAEFDILYGRGISREGSLIDMGVDQGFIRKSGSWFTYEGEQLGQGKENVRTFLMENADIANEIEKKIKEKLGIGAVVTDEDVLPAPVDF
;
A
#
# COMPACT_ATOMS: atom_id res chain seq x y z
N MET A 1 -24.21 -37.81 -29.24
CA MET A 1 -23.74 -36.73 -28.36
C MET A 1 -24.33 -36.92 -26.97
N THR A 2 -23.83 -37.88 -26.20
CA THR A 2 -24.33 -38.27 -24.86
C THR A 2 -23.15 -38.32 -23.88
N GLN A 3 -22.55 -37.17 -23.58
CA GLN A 3 -21.39 -37.08 -22.65
C GLN A 3 -21.54 -36.02 -21.55
N ALA A 4 -22.62 -35.25 -21.48
CA ALA A 4 -22.76 -34.19 -20.47
C ALA A 4 -23.03 -34.71 -19.04
N PRO A 5 -24.00 -35.66 -18.80
CA PRO A 5 -24.34 -36.10 -17.45
C PRO A 5 -23.21 -36.91 -16.76
N ASP A 6 -22.39 -37.63 -17.53
CA ASP A 6 -21.29 -38.42 -16.95
C ASP A 6 -20.11 -37.53 -16.51
N ARG A 7 -19.85 -36.41 -17.19
CA ARG A 7 -18.79 -35.47 -16.80
C ARG A 7 -19.15 -34.70 -15.54
N GLU A 8 -20.39 -34.26 -15.40
CA GLU A 8 -20.88 -33.54 -14.24
C GLU A 8 -20.83 -34.41 -12.98
N LYS A 9 -21.30 -35.63 -13.08
CA LYS A 9 -21.20 -36.62 -12.00
C LYS A 9 -19.78 -36.96 -11.59
N ALA A 10 -18.87 -37.09 -12.57
CA ALA A 10 -17.45 -37.32 -12.32
C ALA A 10 -16.80 -36.14 -11.60
N LEU A 11 -17.17 -34.90 -11.97
CA LEU A 11 -16.70 -33.69 -11.33
C LEU A 11 -17.20 -33.56 -9.88
N GLU A 12 -18.49 -33.83 -9.63
CA GLU A 12 -19.07 -33.83 -8.29
C GLU A 12 -18.39 -34.86 -7.37
N LEU A 13 -18.14 -36.07 -7.86
CA LEU A 13 -17.41 -37.10 -7.12
C LEU A 13 -15.98 -36.67 -6.80
N ALA A 14 -15.28 -36.05 -7.77
CA ALA A 14 -13.94 -35.53 -7.56
C ALA A 14 -13.93 -34.43 -6.52
N MET A 15 -14.87 -33.48 -6.58
CA MET A 15 -15.02 -32.39 -5.60
C MET A 15 -15.29 -32.95 -4.20
N ALA A 16 -16.21 -33.88 -4.06
CA ALA A 16 -16.51 -34.54 -2.78
C ALA A 16 -15.28 -35.27 -2.20
N GLN A 17 -14.50 -35.94 -3.05
CA GLN A 17 -13.28 -36.63 -2.63
C GLN A 17 -12.18 -35.62 -2.19
N ILE A 18 -12.04 -34.50 -2.89
CA ILE A 18 -11.10 -33.40 -2.52
C ILE A 18 -11.51 -32.82 -1.17
N GLU A 19 -12.78 -32.48 -0.99
CA GLU A 19 -13.29 -31.95 0.29
C GLU A 19 -13.08 -32.93 1.46
N LYS A 20 -13.24 -34.24 1.21
CA LYS A 20 -12.98 -35.26 2.22
C LYS A 20 -11.49 -35.35 2.58
N SER A 21 -10.60 -35.14 1.62
CA SER A 21 -9.14 -35.28 1.81
C SER A 21 -8.47 -34.01 2.36
N TYR A 22 -8.97 -32.85 1.98
CA TYR A 22 -8.33 -31.54 2.23
C TYR A 22 -9.20 -30.56 3.01
N GLY A 23 -10.44 -30.91 3.31
CA GLY A 23 -11.38 -30.06 4.03
C GLY A 23 -12.37 -29.33 3.12
N LYS A 24 -13.49 -28.90 3.71
CA LYS A 24 -14.56 -28.18 3.02
C LYS A 24 -14.05 -26.86 2.47
N GLY A 25 -14.40 -26.53 1.22
CA GLY A 25 -13.94 -25.28 0.56
C GLY A 25 -12.56 -25.40 -0.12
N SER A 26 -11.94 -26.59 -0.16
CA SER A 26 -10.65 -26.81 -0.88
C SER A 26 -10.79 -26.64 -2.39
N VAL A 27 -11.98 -26.82 -2.94
CA VAL A 27 -12.36 -26.54 -4.33
C VAL A 27 -13.74 -25.92 -4.34
N MET A 28 -13.90 -24.82 -5.05
CA MET A 28 -15.16 -24.10 -5.20
C MET A 28 -15.35 -23.61 -6.63
N ARG A 29 -16.58 -23.39 -7.05
CA ARG A 29 -16.87 -22.70 -8.30
C ARG A 29 -16.75 -21.19 -8.05
N LEU A 30 -16.06 -20.46 -8.90
CA LEU A 30 -15.85 -19.01 -8.74
C LEU A 30 -17.15 -18.19 -8.72
N GLY A 31 -18.25 -18.75 -9.25
CA GLY A 31 -19.58 -18.13 -9.23
C GLY A 31 -20.41 -18.41 -7.96
N ASP A 32 -19.99 -19.37 -7.14
CA ASP A 32 -20.75 -19.80 -5.95
C ASP A 32 -20.49 -18.88 -4.73
N GLU A 33 -19.39 -18.12 -4.74
CA GLU A 33 -19.11 -17.10 -3.74
C GLU A 33 -19.32 -15.71 -4.33
N MET A 34 -20.21 -14.94 -3.72
CA MET A 34 -20.22 -13.48 -3.92
C MET A 34 -18.83 -12.98 -3.58
N ARG A 35 -18.19 -12.24 -4.50
CA ARG A 35 -16.88 -11.62 -4.27
C ARG A 35 -16.98 -10.74 -3.04
N GLN A 36 -16.48 -11.22 -1.91
CA GLN A 36 -16.35 -10.36 -0.74
C GLN A 36 -15.44 -9.20 -1.10
N PRO A 37 -15.84 -7.95 -0.80
CA PRO A 37 -15.01 -6.79 -1.04
C PRO A 37 -13.68 -6.98 -0.31
N ILE A 38 -12.58 -6.68 -1.00
CA ILE A 38 -11.23 -6.80 -0.42
C ILE A 38 -11.11 -5.75 0.67
N SER A 39 -10.94 -6.19 1.92
CA SER A 39 -10.67 -5.28 3.03
C SER A 39 -9.34 -4.56 2.82
N VAL A 40 -9.29 -3.28 3.18
CA VAL A 40 -8.15 -2.39 2.92
C VAL A 40 -7.69 -1.63 4.15
N ILE A 41 -6.46 -1.13 4.09
CA ILE A 41 -5.89 -0.12 5.01
C ILE A 41 -5.72 1.17 4.20
N PRO A 42 -6.38 2.27 4.57
CA PRO A 42 -6.21 3.57 3.90
C PRO A 42 -4.74 4.04 3.98
N THR A 43 -4.27 4.67 2.91
CA THR A 43 -2.86 5.15 2.84
C THR A 43 -2.62 6.48 3.54
N GLY A 44 -3.69 7.21 3.89
CA GLY A 44 -3.62 8.60 4.37
C GLY A 44 -3.64 9.64 3.25
N SER A 45 -3.62 9.21 1.99
CA SER A 45 -3.83 10.06 0.82
C SER A 45 -5.03 9.56 0.03
N ILE A 46 -6.11 10.35 -0.02
CA ILE A 46 -7.29 10.01 -0.82
C ILE A 46 -6.93 9.82 -2.31
N ALA A 47 -5.99 10.60 -2.83
CA ALA A 47 -5.52 10.45 -4.21
C ALA A 47 -4.86 9.10 -4.45
N LEU A 48 -4.07 8.61 -3.49
CA LEU A 48 -3.42 7.30 -3.58
C LEU A 48 -4.44 6.17 -3.41
N ASP A 49 -5.39 6.30 -2.49
CA ASP A 49 -6.47 5.33 -2.28
C ASP A 49 -7.32 5.16 -3.55
N VAL A 50 -7.61 6.25 -4.26
CA VAL A 50 -8.26 6.24 -5.60
C VAL A 50 -7.39 5.55 -6.64
N ALA A 51 -6.09 5.85 -6.68
CA ALA A 51 -5.18 5.25 -7.65
C ALA A 51 -5.01 3.73 -7.43
N LEU A 52 -5.11 3.26 -6.19
CA LEU A 52 -5.14 1.83 -5.85
C LEU A 52 -6.43 1.13 -6.29
N GLY A 53 -7.52 1.87 -6.49
CA GLY A 53 -8.78 1.40 -7.09
C GLY A 53 -9.68 0.61 -6.16
N ILE A 54 -9.25 0.33 -4.93
CA ILE A 54 -10.02 -0.38 -3.89
C ILE A 54 -10.11 0.41 -2.58
N GLY A 55 -9.62 1.66 -2.58
CA GLY A 55 -9.70 2.55 -1.42
C GLY A 55 -8.57 2.42 -0.40
N GLY A 56 -7.50 1.70 -0.71
CA GLY A 56 -6.34 1.55 0.17
C GLY A 56 -5.45 0.36 -0.19
N LEU A 57 -4.58 -0.01 0.74
CA LEU A 57 -3.71 -1.17 0.62
C LEU A 57 -4.48 -2.46 0.92
N PRO A 58 -4.39 -3.50 0.07
CA PRO A 58 -5.14 -4.75 0.26
C PRO A 58 -4.65 -5.51 1.50
N ARG A 59 -5.58 -5.94 2.37
CA ARG A 59 -5.26 -6.82 3.48
C ARG A 59 -4.89 -8.22 2.99
N GLY A 60 -4.06 -8.93 3.76
CA GLY A 60 -3.61 -10.27 3.44
C GLY A 60 -2.62 -10.35 2.27
N ARG A 61 -2.00 -9.26 1.89
CA ARG A 61 -1.16 -9.16 0.68
C ARG A 61 0.20 -8.54 0.94
N VAL A 62 1.13 -8.85 0.04
CA VAL A 62 2.45 -8.20 -0.04
C VAL A 62 2.33 -6.95 -0.89
N VAL A 63 2.83 -5.84 -0.36
CA VAL A 63 2.93 -4.54 -1.03
C VAL A 63 4.40 -4.13 -1.08
N GLU A 64 4.90 -3.72 -2.24
CA GLU A 64 6.22 -3.12 -2.39
C GLU A 64 6.11 -1.62 -2.65
N ILE A 65 6.81 -0.83 -1.83
CA ILE A 65 6.98 0.62 -2.01
C ILE A 65 8.45 0.86 -2.33
N TYR A 66 8.74 1.38 -3.51
CA TYR A 66 10.11 1.63 -3.91
C TYR A 66 10.29 2.99 -4.56
N GLY A 67 11.51 3.46 -4.62
CA GLY A 67 11.86 4.75 -5.21
C GLY A 67 13.23 5.24 -4.74
N PRO A 68 13.67 6.40 -5.23
CA PRO A 68 14.90 7.04 -4.79
C PRO A 68 14.91 7.33 -3.29
N GLU A 69 16.07 7.61 -2.76
CA GLU A 69 16.22 8.12 -1.40
C GLU A 69 15.44 9.44 -1.22
N SER A 70 14.91 9.66 -0.02
CA SER A 70 14.14 10.87 0.33
C SER A 70 12.91 11.13 -0.55
N SER A 71 12.36 10.10 -1.21
CA SER A 71 11.15 10.22 -2.05
C SER A 71 9.83 10.18 -1.25
N GLY A 72 9.87 9.81 0.05
CA GLY A 72 8.69 9.71 0.91
C GLY A 72 8.17 8.28 1.13
N LYS A 73 8.93 7.25 0.80
CA LYS A 73 8.53 5.84 0.96
C LYS A 73 8.13 5.49 2.39
N THR A 74 9.01 5.79 3.35
CA THR A 74 8.77 5.55 4.78
C THR A 74 7.60 6.37 5.30
N THR A 75 7.44 7.62 4.83
CA THR A 75 6.29 8.46 5.17
C THR A 75 4.96 7.83 4.75
N VAL A 76 4.87 7.32 3.52
CA VAL A 76 3.66 6.61 3.04
C VAL A 76 3.39 5.37 3.89
N ALA A 77 4.42 4.59 4.22
CA ALA A 77 4.27 3.40 5.06
C ALA A 77 3.81 3.74 6.48
N LEU A 78 4.38 4.79 7.11
CA LEU A 78 4.02 5.24 8.45
C LEU A 78 2.57 5.77 8.51
N HIS A 79 2.09 6.47 7.47
CA HIS A 79 0.68 6.85 7.41
C HIS A 79 -0.25 5.64 7.33
N ALA A 80 0.12 4.61 6.58
CA ALA A 80 -0.65 3.36 6.55
C ALA A 80 -0.66 2.67 7.93
N VAL A 81 0.47 2.68 8.64
CA VAL A 81 0.55 2.20 10.05
C VAL A 81 -0.39 2.97 10.95
N ALA A 82 -0.34 4.31 10.90
CA ALA A 82 -1.21 5.17 11.70
C ALA A 82 -2.70 4.90 11.43
N ASN A 83 -3.09 4.73 10.16
CA ASN A 83 -4.46 4.40 9.79
C ASN A 83 -4.89 3.01 10.25
N ALA A 84 -4.00 2.02 10.20
CA ALA A 84 -4.29 0.69 10.73
C ALA A 84 -4.53 0.73 12.24
N GLN A 85 -3.68 1.44 12.99
CA GLN A 85 -3.81 1.62 14.44
C GLN A 85 -5.08 2.42 14.80
N ALA A 86 -5.41 3.49 14.06
CA ALA A 86 -6.62 4.27 14.26
C ALA A 86 -7.90 3.45 14.07
N ALA A 87 -7.85 2.39 13.25
CA ALA A 87 -8.93 1.42 13.09
C ALA A 87 -8.92 0.31 14.18
N GLY A 88 -8.08 0.42 15.22
CA GLY A 88 -7.94 -0.56 16.28
C GLY A 88 -7.01 -1.74 15.94
N GLY A 89 -6.28 -1.65 14.84
CA GLY A 89 -5.35 -2.71 14.40
C GLY A 89 -4.00 -2.68 15.09
N VAL A 90 -3.31 -3.81 15.06
CA VAL A 90 -1.96 -4.00 15.59
C VAL A 90 -0.94 -3.85 14.47
N ALA A 91 0.10 -3.06 14.71
CA ALA A 91 1.15 -2.75 13.76
C ALA A 91 2.53 -3.17 14.26
N ALA A 92 3.38 -3.61 13.33
CA ALA A 92 4.78 -3.88 13.59
C ALA A 92 5.67 -3.22 12.51
N PHE A 93 6.86 -2.80 12.93
CA PHE A 93 7.87 -2.18 12.08
C PHE A 93 9.22 -2.87 12.29
N ILE A 94 9.74 -3.47 11.24
CA ILE A 94 11.08 -4.04 11.21
C ILE A 94 12.01 -3.00 10.61
N ASP A 95 12.77 -2.34 11.48
CA ASP A 95 13.71 -1.27 11.16
C ASP A 95 15.11 -1.84 10.91
N ALA A 96 15.30 -2.38 9.72
CA ALA A 96 16.59 -2.96 9.32
C ALA A 96 17.66 -1.89 8.99
N GLU A 97 17.26 -0.65 8.76
CA GLU A 97 18.17 0.48 8.56
C GLU A 97 18.57 1.17 9.87
N HIS A 98 17.91 0.86 10.99
CA HIS A 98 18.09 1.52 12.29
C HIS A 98 17.87 3.05 12.21
N ALA A 99 16.89 3.46 11.42
CA ALA A 99 16.66 4.86 11.04
C ALA A 99 15.25 5.37 11.37
N LEU A 100 14.41 4.57 12.04
CA LEU A 100 13.08 4.99 12.44
C LEU A 100 13.16 6.10 13.50
N ASP A 101 12.60 7.26 13.15
CA ASP A 101 12.46 8.40 14.06
C ASP A 101 11.09 8.33 14.76
N PRO A 102 11.05 8.05 16.10
CA PRO A 102 9.80 7.96 16.83
C PRO A 102 9.02 9.27 16.89
N ASP A 103 9.72 10.41 16.96
CA ASP A 103 9.08 11.72 17.02
C ASP A 103 8.42 12.06 15.68
N TYR A 104 9.06 11.70 14.58
CA TYR A 104 8.47 11.83 13.26
C TYR A 104 7.26 10.90 13.09
N ALA A 105 7.38 9.62 13.46
CA ALA A 105 6.27 8.67 13.42
C ALA A 105 5.05 9.18 14.22
N LYS A 106 5.28 9.70 15.42
CA LYS A 106 4.24 10.29 16.26
C LYS A 106 3.55 11.48 15.60
N LYS A 107 4.31 12.35 14.93
CA LYS A 107 3.76 13.50 14.18
C LYS A 107 2.88 13.06 13.00
N LEU A 108 3.12 11.89 12.43
CA LEU A 108 2.30 11.29 11.38
C LEU A 108 1.05 10.57 11.92
N GLY A 109 0.85 10.54 13.24
CA GLY A 109 -0.29 9.92 13.88
C GLY A 109 -0.08 8.47 14.30
N VAL A 110 1.16 7.96 14.24
CA VAL A 110 1.49 6.63 14.75
C VAL A 110 1.43 6.63 16.27
N ASP A 111 0.69 5.69 16.85
CA ASP A 111 0.77 5.37 18.26
C ASP A 111 2.08 4.60 18.52
N THR A 112 3.08 5.34 18.97
CA THR A 112 4.43 4.80 19.20
C THR A 112 4.49 3.88 20.42
N ASP A 113 3.56 4.03 21.38
CA ASP A 113 3.50 3.20 22.57
C ASP A 113 2.98 1.79 22.26
N SER A 114 2.14 1.66 21.24
CA SER A 114 1.56 0.40 20.80
C SER A 114 2.29 -0.22 19.61
N LEU A 115 3.20 0.51 18.94
CA LEU A 115 3.93 0.02 17.78
C LEU A 115 4.99 -1.01 18.21
N LEU A 116 4.90 -2.23 17.66
CA LEU A 116 5.97 -3.22 17.82
C LEU A 116 7.14 -2.87 16.90
N VAL A 117 8.33 -2.68 17.45
CA VAL A 117 9.54 -2.37 16.68
C VAL A 117 10.58 -3.45 16.90
N SER A 118 11.20 -3.91 15.81
CA SER A 118 12.35 -4.81 15.83
C SER A 118 13.48 -4.23 15.00
N GLN A 119 14.70 -4.29 15.52
CA GLN A 119 15.93 -3.86 14.86
C GLN A 119 16.87 -5.06 14.73
N PRO A 120 16.69 -5.90 13.70
CA PRO A 120 17.45 -7.13 13.54
C PRO A 120 18.86 -6.88 12.99
N ASP A 121 19.81 -7.74 13.38
CA ASP A 121 21.19 -7.67 12.91
C ASP A 121 21.38 -8.33 11.53
N THR A 122 20.52 -9.29 11.17
CA THR A 122 20.63 -10.06 9.92
C THR A 122 19.32 -10.12 9.17
N GLY A 123 19.38 -10.32 7.85
CA GLY A 123 18.19 -10.52 7.01
C GLY A 123 17.36 -11.75 7.40
N GLU A 124 18.02 -12.84 7.82
CA GLU A 124 17.36 -14.04 8.32
C GLU A 124 16.55 -13.74 9.57
N GLN A 125 17.14 -13.05 10.55
CA GLN A 125 16.46 -12.67 11.79
C GLN A 125 15.25 -11.77 11.51
N ALA A 126 15.41 -10.77 10.63
CA ALA A 126 14.32 -9.89 10.23
C ALA A 126 13.12 -10.66 9.67
N LEU A 127 13.38 -11.56 8.74
CA LEU A 127 12.33 -12.31 8.02
C LEU A 127 11.73 -13.43 8.88
N GLU A 128 12.48 -14.02 9.81
CA GLU A 128 11.95 -14.96 10.80
C GLU A 128 11.02 -14.27 11.80
N ILE A 129 11.40 -13.11 12.31
CA ILE A 129 10.54 -12.30 13.19
C ILE A 129 9.26 -11.91 12.43
N ALA A 130 9.38 -11.47 11.18
CA ALA A 130 8.22 -11.15 10.33
C ALA A 130 7.28 -12.36 10.18
N ASP A 131 7.81 -13.54 9.86
CA ASP A 131 7.01 -14.76 9.69
C ASP A 131 6.29 -15.16 10.99
N MET A 132 6.97 -15.07 12.13
CA MET A 132 6.38 -15.36 13.44
C MET A 132 5.24 -14.38 13.78
N LEU A 133 5.44 -13.08 13.58
CA LEU A 133 4.41 -12.06 13.82
C LEU A 133 3.19 -12.26 12.90
N ILE A 134 3.39 -12.54 11.63
CA ILE A 134 2.30 -12.81 10.68
C ILE A 134 1.52 -14.06 11.09
N ARG A 135 2.20 -15.15 11.44
CA ARG A 135 1.55 -16.41 11.85
C ARG A 135 0.80 -16.33 13.17
N SER A 136 1.08 -15.34 14.01
CA SER A 136 0.31 -15.11 15.23
C SER A 136 -1.17 -14.80 14.94
N GLY A 137 -1.47 -14.27 13.74
CA GLY A 137 -2.81 -13.86 13.34
C GLY A 137 -3.31 -12.58 14.02
N ALA A 138 -2.48 -11.95 14.86
CA ALA A 138 -2.85 -10.76 15.61
C ALA A 138 -2.45 -9.44 14.92
N LEU A 139 -1.69 -9.51 13.83
CA LEU A 139 -1.09 -8.36 13.18
C LEU A 139 -1.91 -7.90 11.96
N ASP A 140 -2.24 -6.62 11.89
CA ASP A 140 -2.94 -6.02 10.76
C ASP A 140 -1.97 -5.51 9.67
N ILE A 141 -0.86 -4.93 10.08
CA ILE A 141 0.15 -4.37 9.19
C ILE A 141 1.56 -4.62 9.70
N LEU A 142 2.44 -4.98 8.79
CA LEU A 142 3.87 -5.14 9.01
C LEU A 142 4.62 -4.31 7.98
N VAL A 143 5.57 -3.49 8.43
CA VAL A 143 6.49 -2.75 7.55
C VAL A 143 7.90 -3.31 7.74
N ILE A 144 8.61 -3.53 6.64
CA ILE A 144 10.04 -3.86 6.62
C ILE A 144 10.77 -2.75 5.87
N ASP A 145 11.58 -1.99 6.59
CA ASP A 145 12.35 -0.85 6.06
C ASP A 145 13.85 -1.07 6.32
N SER A 146 14.63 -1.38 5.33
CA SER A 146 14.28 -1.66 3.95
C SER A 146 14.85 -3.01 3.49
N VAL A 147 14.36 -3.52 2.35
CA VAL A 147 14.90 -4.75 1.73
C VAL A 147 16.39 -4.65 1.46
N ALA A 148 16.88 -3.44 1.12
CA ALA A 148 18.30 -3.21 0.86
C ALA A 148 19.20 -3.50 2.09
N ALA A 149 18.67 -3.33 3.30
CA ALA A 149 19.38 -3.55 4.56
C ALA A 149 19.25 -4.99 5.09
N LEU A 150 18.48 -5.86 4.42
CA LEU A 150 18.38 -7.28 4.79
C LEU A 150 19.61 -8.03 4.32
N VAL A 151 20.72 -7.87 5.04
CA VAL A 151 21.99 -8.52 4.74
C VAL A 151 21.98 -9.97 5.26
N PRO A 152 22.27 -10.98 4.42
CA PRO A 152 22.41 -12.36 4.86
C PRO A 152 23.53 -12.52 5.89
N ARG A 153 23.32 -13.39 6.89
CA ARG A 153 24.31 -13.67 7.93
C ARG A 153 25.67 -14.08 7.35
N ALA A 154 25.66 -14.94 6.34
CA ALA A 154 26.90 -15.40 5.69
C ALA A 154 27.70 -14.26 5.04
N GLU A 155 27.04 -13.18 4.64
CA GLU A 155 27.70 -11.97 4.12
C GLU A 155 28.33 -11.15 5.25
N LEU A 156 27.68 -11.08 6.41
CA LEU A 156 28.19 -10.37 7.59
C LEU A 156 29.36 -11.10 8.26
N GLU A 157 29.37 -12.43 8.22
CA GLU A 157 30.43 -13.27 8.80
C GLU A 157 31.61 -13.49 7.84
N GLY A 158 31.46 -13.14 6.54
CA GLY A 158 32.51 -13.24 5.53
C GLY A 158 33.59 -12.17 5.67
N GLU A 159 34.72 -12.39 4.99
CA GLU A 159 35.80 -11.40 4.94
C GLU A 159 35.49 -10.25 3.99
N MET A 160 36.12 -9.10 4.24
CA MET A 160 35.98 -7.94 3.35
C MET A 160 36.52 -8.30 1.94
N GLY A 161 35.60 -8.21 0.96
CA GLY A 161 35.92 -8.54 -0.44
C GLY A 161 35.37 -9.87 -0.93
N ASP A 162 34.83 -10.70 -0.04
CA ASP A 162 34.15 -11.94 -0.42
C ASP A 162 32.95 -11.68 -1.31
N SER A 163 32.76 -12.52 -2.33
CA SER A 163 31.64 -12.41 -3.25
C SER A 163 30.48 -13.27 -2.79
N HIS A 164 29.40 -12.64 -2.32
CA HIS A 164 28.17 -13.29 -1.86
C HIS A 164 27.00 -13.10 -2.83
N VAL A 165 27.26 -13.21 -4.12
CA VAL A 165 26.28 -12.95 -5.18
C VAL A 165 25.01 -13.81 -5.01
N GLY A 166 23.87 -13.14 -4.93
CA GLY A 166 22.55 -13.78 -4.97
C GLY A 166 22.06 -14.35 -3.64
N LEU A 167 22.79 -14.25 -2.53
CA LEU A 167 22.33 -14.73 -1.23
C LEU A 167 21.07 -14.00 -0.76
N GLN A 168 21.05 -12.66 -0.83
CA GLN A 168 19.87 -11.86 -0.48
C GLN A 168 18.65 -12.21 -1.33
N ALA A 169 18.84 -12.41 -2.64
CA ALA A 169 17.74 -12.78 -3.54
C ALA A 169 17.17 -14.18 -3.20
N ARG A 170 18.03 -15.12 -2.80
CA ARG A 170 17.63 -16.45 -2.37
C ARG A 170 16.87 -16.41 -1.05
N LEU A 171 17.37 -15.64 -0.09
CA LEU A 171 16.72 -15.40 1.20
C LEU A 171 15.33 -14.79 1.02
N MET A 172 15.20 -13.75 0.22
CA MET A 172 13.90 -13.11 -0.11
C MET A 172 12.93 -14.09 -0.78
N SER A 173 13.41 -14.89 -1.72
CA SER A 173 12.56 -15.90 -2.39
C SER A 173 12.02 -16.94 -1.40
N GLN A 174 12.85 -17.41 -0.48
CA GLN A 174 12.47 -18.38 0.54
C GLN A 174 11.44 -17.78 1.52
N ALA A 175 11.70 -16.58 2.02
CA ALA A 175 10.84 -15.89 2.97
C ALA A 175 9.47 -15.60 2.38
N LEU A 176 9.41 -14.98 1.20
CA LEU A 176 8.14 -14.64 0.54
C LEU A 176 7.29 -15.88 0.23
N ARG A 177 7.92 -17.00 -0.14
CA ARG A 177 7.22 -18.28 -0.35
C ARG A 177 6.56 -18.77 0.93
N LYS A 178 7.22 -18.64 2.08
CA LYS A 178 6.68 -19.04 3.39
C LYS A 178 5.58 -18.09 3.87
N MET A 179 5.80 -16.78 3.76
CA MET A 179 4.90 -15.76 4.32
C MET A 179 3.62 -15.55 3.52
N THR A 180 3.61 -15.76 2.19
CA THR A 180 2.45 -15.40 1.36
C THR A 180 1.17 -16.11 1.79
N GLY A 181 1.24 -17.40 2.10
CA GLY A 181 0.09 -18.16 2.59
C GLY A 181 -0.36 -17.69 3.97
N ALA A 182 0.58 -17.42 4.86
CA ALA A 182 0.30 -16.93 6.21
C ALA A 182 -0.35 -15.54 6.19
N LEU A 183 0.12 -14.63 5.32
CA LEU A 183 -0.46 -13.30 5.13
C LEU A 183 -1.93 -13.38 4.69
N ASN A 184 -2.23 -14.23 3.72
CA ASN A 184 -3.60 -14.40 3.24
C ASN A 184 -4.53 -14.92 4.35
N ASN A 185 -4.05 -15.87 5.16
CA ASN A 185 -4.84 -16.45 6.25
C ASN A 185 -5.02 -15.51 7.44
N SER A 186 -4.00 -14.71 7.77
CA SER A 186 -4.04 -13.76 8.89
C SER A 186 -4.69 -12.43 8.54
N GLY A 187 -4.85 -12.10 7.26
CA GLY A 187 -5.31 -10.79 6.81
C GLY A 187 -4.26 -9.68 7.00
N THR A 188 -3.02 -10.01 7.35
CA THR A 188 -1.94 -9.03 7.56
C THR A 188 -1.47 -8.43 6.24
N THR A 189 -1.36 -7.11 6.16
CA THR A 189 -0.70 -6.42 5.05
C THR A 189 0.80 -6.31 5.33
N ALA A 190 1.65 -6.85 4.46
CA ALA A 190 3.09 -6.72 4.57
C ALA A 190 3.64 -5.71 3.56
N ILE A 191 4.18 -4.59 4.04
CA ILE A 191 4.82 -3.55 3.23
C ILE A 191 6.33 -3.78 3.25
N PHE A 192 6.91 -3.95 2.07
CA PHE A 192 8.35 -3.97 1.86
C PHE A 192 8.79 -2.66 1.22
N ILE A 193 9.56 -1.87 1.96
CA ILE A 193 10.21 -0.68 1.42
C ILE A 193 11.49 -1.11 0.71
N ASN A 194 11.70 -0.60 -0.51
CA ASN A 194 12.84 -0.98 -1.33
C ASN A 194 13.53 0.24 -1.93
N GLN A 195 14.82 0.09 -2.19
CA GLN A 195 15.64 1.11 -2.83
C GLN A 195 15.86 0.77 -4.30
N LEU A 196 16.08 1.80 -5.10
CA LEU A 196 16.51 1.66 -6.49
C LEU A 196 18.03 1.55 -6.56
N ARG A 197 18.47 0.72 -7.48
CA ARG A 197 19.88 0.58 -7.89
C ARG A 197 19.94 0.71 -9.41
N GLU A 198 21.02 1.24 -9.90
CA GLU A 198 21.27 1.30 -11.33
C GLU A 198 22.10 0.08 -11.77
N LYS A 199 21.67 -0.53 -12.84
CA LYS A 199 22.42 -1.59 -13.52
C LYS A 199 23.41 -0.95 -14.49
N ILE A 200 24.68 -1.26 -14.31
CA ILE A 200 25.74 -0.82 -15.24
C ILE A 200 25.61 -1.59 -16.56
N GLY A 201 25.74 -0.90 -17.69
CA GLY A 201 25.80 -1.52 -19.03
C GLY A 201 24.44 -1.82 -19.68
N VAL A 202 23.33 -1.28 -19.17
CA VAL A 202 22.01 -1.40 -19.83
C VAL A 202 21.92 -0.40 -20.98
N MET A 203 22.01 -0.87 -22.22
CA MET A 203 21.90 -0.04 -23.42
C MET A 203 20.44 0.21 -23.85
N PHE A 204 19.50 -0.66 -23.45
CA PHE A 204 18.07 -0.57 -23.80
C PHE A 204 17.18 -0.85 -22.59
N GLY A 205 16.13 -0.05 -22.41
CA GLY A 205 15.18 -0.15 -21.30
C GLY A 205 15.63 0.66 -20.07
N SER A 206 14.92 0.51 -18.94
CA SER A 206 15.27 1.21 -17.70
C SER A 206 16.47 0.56 -17.01
N PRO A 207 17.53 1.30 -16.69
CA PRO A 207 18.65 0.80 -15.91
C PRO A 207 18.28 0.55 -14.45
N GLU A 208 17.19 1.16 -13.98
CA GLU A 208 16.77 1.08 -12.59
C GLU A 208 16.25 -0.33 -12.22
N THR A 209 16.66 -0.83 -11.08
CA THR A 209 16.18 -2.10 -10.51
C THR A 209 16.07 -1.99 -9.01
N THR A 210 15.21 -2.79 -8.40
CA THR A 210 15.09 -2.89 -6.94
C THR A 210 16.04 -3.95 -6.39
N THR A 211 16.44 -3.82 -5.11
CA THR A 211 17.28 -4.79 -4.40
C THR A 211 16.50 -6.07 -4.04
N GLY A 212 17.18 -7.12 -3.58
CA GLY A 212 16.53 -8.36 -3.15
C GLY A 212 16.10 -9.30 -4.27
N GLY A 213 16.55 -9.07 -5.52
CA GLY A 213 16.29 -9.94 -6.67
C GLY A 213 14.89 -9.75 -7.28
N LYS A 214 14.37 -10.81 -7.92
CA LYS A 214 13.09 -10.76 -8.64
C LYS A 214 11.89 -11.23 -7.81
N ALA A 215 12.10 -11.90 -6.68
CA ALA A 215 11.03 -12.57 -5.93
C ALA A 215 9.92 -11.60 -5.51
N LEU A 216 10.28 -10.44 -4.95
CA LEU A 216 9.32 -9.46 -4.50
C LEU A 216 8.45 -8.92 -5.65
N LYS A 217 9.02 -8.77 -6.86
CA LYS A 217 8.27 -8.37 -8.06
C LYS A 217 7.16 -9.36 -8.43
N PHE A 218 7.35 -10.64 -8.14
CA PHE A 218 6.36 -11.68 -8.40
C PHE A 218 5.34 -11.81 -7.28
N TYR A 219 5.79 -11.81 -6.03
CA TYR A 219 4.92 -12.03 -4.87
C TYR A 219 4.08 -10.81 -4.50
N ALA A 220 4.57 -9.59 -4.71
CA ALA A 220 3.80 -8.39 -4.45
C ALA A 220 2.50 -8.34 -5.25
N SER A 221 1.39 -8.08 -4.58
CA SER A 221 0.10 -7.81 -5.21
C SER A 221 -0.01 -6.38 -5.70
N VAL A 222 0.63 -5.45 -4.99
CA VAL A 222 0.72 -4.04 -5.34
C VAL A 222 2.19 -3.62 -5.32
N ARG A 223 2.61 -2.84 -6.32
CA ARG A 223 3.94 -2.21 -6.37
C ARG A 223 3.78 -0.75 -6.73
N MET A 224 4.39 0.11 -5.92
CA MET A 224 4.29 1.57 -6.03
C MET A 224 5.69 2.17 -6.21
N ASP A 225 5.87 2.93 -7.28
CA ASP A 225 7.05 3.76 -7.55
C ASP A 225 6.79 5.16 -7.01
N VAL A 226 7.56 5.56 -6.00
CA VAL A 226 7.41 6.83 -5.27
C VAL A 226 8.51 7.78 -5.70
N ARG A 227 8.15 8.94 -6.24
CA ARG A 227 9.08 9.95 -6.75
C ARG A 227 8.75 11.33 -6.21
N ARG A 228 9.76 12.05 -5.73
CA ARG A 228 9.67 13.50 -5.53
C ARG A 228 9.72 14.18 -6.90
N ILE A 229 8.76 15.06 -7.18
CA ILE A 229 8.69 15.78 -8.46
C ILE A 229 8.95 17.28 -8.32
N GLU A 230 8.67 17.85 -7.15
CA GLU A 230 8.82 19.27 -6.89
C GLU A 230 9.11 19.51 -5.41
N THR A 231 9.85 20.58 -5.11
CA THR A 231 10.01 21.09 -3.73
C THR A 231 9.01 22.20 -3.50
N LEU A 232 8.16 22.05 -2.49
CA LEU A 232 7.19 23.06 -2.08
C LEU A 232 7.91 24.14 -1.25
N LYS A 233 7.64 25.40 -1.55
CA LYS A 233 8.25 26.55 -0.89
C LYS A 233 7.18 27.49 -0.38
N ASP A 234 7.43 28.04 0.81
CA ASP A 234 6.75 29.22 1.34
C ASP A 234 7.77 30.37 1.37
N GLY A 235 7.62 31.31 0.44
CA GLY A 235 8.63 32.30 0.15
C GLY A 235 9.94 31.65 -0.32
N THR A 236 11.03 31.80 0.44
CA THR A 236 12.34 31.21 0.17
C THR A 236 12.53 29.84 0.87
N ASN A 237 11.66 29.49 1.83
CA ASN A 237 11.83 28.32 2.67
C ASN A 237 11.19 27.10 2.03
N ALA A 238 11.91 25.98 1.99
CA ALA A 238 11.36 24.70 1.61
C ALA A 238 10.49 24.15 2.75
N VAL A 239 9.21 23.90 2.49
CA VAL A 239 8.23 23.45 3.49
C VAL A 239 7.76 22.00 3.26
N GLY A 240 8.07 21.43 2.11
CA GLY A 240 7.66 20.08 1.77
C GLY A 240 8.06 19.68 0.35
N ASN A 241 7.52 18.55 -0.08
CA ASN A 241 7.73 18.02 -1.42
C ASN A 241 6.40 17.61 -2.06
N ARG A 242 6.24 17.90 -3.34
CA ARG A 242 5.24 17.24 -4.19
C ARG A 242 5.75 15.87 -4.56
N THR A 243 4.97 14.85 -4.27
CA THR A 243 5.32 13.45 -4.47
C THR A 243 4.35 12.83 -5.47
N ARG A 244 4.88 12.06 -6.41
CA ARG A 244 4.11 11.23 -7.34
C ARG A 244 4.30 9.78 -6.97
N VAL A 245 3.20 9.04 -6.88
CA VAL A 245 3.19 7.59 -6.74
C VAL A 245 2.55 6.97 -7.97
N LYS A 246 3.28 6.11 -8.65
CA LYS A 246 2.78 5.33 -9.78
C LYS A 246 2.55 3.90 -9.34
N VAL A 247 1.33 3.40 -9.49
CA VAL A 247 0.98 2.00 -9.21
C VAL A 247 1.38 1.15 -10.42
N VAL A 248 2.59 0.60 -10.39
CA VAL A 248 3.17 -0.12 -11.54
C VAL A 248 2.73 -1.58 -11.64
N LYS A 249 2.21 -2.13 -10.56
CA LYS A 249 1.57 -3.45 -10.49
C LYS A 249 0.41 -3.42 -9.52
N ASN A 250 -0.71 -4.00 -9.94
CA ASN A 250 -1.88 -4.15 -9.10
C ASN A 250 -2.62 -5.44 -9.50
N LYS A 251 -2.79 -6.36 -8.56
CA LYS A 251 -3.53 -7.62 -8.77
C LYS A 251 -5.00 -7.52 -8.34
N VAL A 252 -5.37 -6.42 -7.68
CA VAL A 252 -6.71 -6.24 -7.09
C VAL A 252 -7.53 -5.17 -7.82
N SER A 253 -6.90 -4.40 -8.72
CA SER A 253 -7.53 -3.36 -9.55
C SER A 253 -6.66 -3.12 -10.80
N PRO A 254 -7.15 -2.43 -11.84
CA PRO A 254 -6.33 -2.06 -13.00
C PRO A 254 -5.09 -1.26 -12.59
N PRO A 255 -3.88 -1.66 -13.04
CA PRO A 255 -2.62 -0.99 -12.72
C PRO A 255 -2.40 0.30 -13.53
N PHE A 256 -1.24 0.93 -13.32
CA PHE A 256 -0.71 2.10 -14.02
C PHE A 256 -1.40 3.43 -13.73
N LYS A 257 -2.31 3.46 -12.76
CA LYS A 257 -2.81 4.72 -12.22
C LYS A 257 -1.72 5.42 -11.40
N GLN A 258 -1.82 6.72 -11.28
CA GLN A 258 -0.88 7.52 -10.50
C GLN A 258 -1.63 8.49 -9.60
N ALA A 259 -1.01 8.85 -8.50
CA ALA A 259 -1.47 9.86 -7.56
C ALA A 259 -0.36 10.88 -7.32
N GLU A 260 -0.73 12.12 -7.11
CA GLU A 260 0.15 13.18 -6.67
C GLU A 260 -0.41 13.80 -5.39
N PHE A 261 0.46 14.04 -4.44
CA PHE A 261 0.12 14.67 -3.17
C PHE A 261 1.33 15.37 -2.57
N ASP A 262 1.06 16.24 -1.61
CA ASP A 262 2.08 17.00 -0.93
C ASP A 262 2.49 16.29 0.37
N ILE A 263 3.78 16.14 0.59
CA ILE A 263 4.38 15.73 1.88
C ILE A 263 5.01 16.96 2.51
N LEU A 264 4.46 17.39 3.63
CA LEU A 264 4.96 18.55 4.40
C LEU A 264 5.99 18.11 5.43
N TYR A 265 7.07 18.84 5.57
CA TYR A 265 8.10 18.52 6.56
C TYR A 265 7.54 18.58 7.99
N GLY A 266 7.79 17.51 8.75
CA GLY A 266 7.30 17.35 10.11
C GLY A 266 5.79 17.11 10.26
N ARG A 267 5.01 17.03 9.16
CA ARG A 267 3.57 16.78 9.19
C ARG A 267 3.14 15.61 8.31
N GLY A 268 3.99 15.19 7.34
CA GLY A 268 3.68 14.10 6.43
C GLY A 268 2.72 14.49 5.30
N ILE A 269 1.91 13.53 4.85
CA ILE A 269 0.96 13.72 3.73
C ILE A 269 -0.09 14.76 4.12
N SER A 270 -0.24 15.80 3.29
CA SER A 270 -1.24 16.83 3.47
C SER A 270 -2.61 16.32 3.01
N ARG A 271 -3.49 16.03 3.97
CA ARG A 271 -4.88 15.64 3.71
C ARG A 271 -5.62 16.77 2.99
N GLU A 272 -5.53 17.97 3.52
CA GLU A 272 -6.21 19.15 2.98
C GLU A 272 -5.71 19.48 1.58
N GLY A 273 -4.40 19.38 1.33
CA GLY A 273 -3.83 19.54 -0.01
C GLY A 273 -4.38 18.54 -1.02
N SER A 274 -4.56 17.29 -0.60
CA SER A 274 -5.18 16.24 -1.44
C SER A 274 -6.67 16.51 -1.68
N LEU A 275 -7.40 16.99 -0.66
CA LEU A 275 -8.82 17.35 -0.80
C LEU A 275 -9.04 18.52 -1.76
N ILE A 276 -8.14 19.52 -1.75
CA ILE A 276 -8.18 20.64 -2.69
C ILE A 276 -7.98 20.14 -4.12
N ASP A 277 -6.92 19.38 -4.36
CA ASP A 277 -6.59 18.86 -5.69
C ASP A 277 -7.71 17.97 -6.22
N MET A 278 -8.13 16.97 -5.44
CA MET A 278 -9.22 16.06 -5.81
C MET A 278 -10.57 16.78 -5.92
N GLY A 279 -10.83 17.74 -5.05
CA GLY A 279 -12.06 18.55 -5.08
C GLY A 279 -12.18 19.38 -6.36
N VAL A 280 -11.07 19.93 -6.84
CA VAL A 280 -10.99 20.62 -8.13
C VAL A 280 -11.19 19.64 -9.30
N ASP A 281 -10.46 18.53 -9.29
CA ASP A 281 -10.53 17.50 -10.35
C ASP A 281 -11.94 16.88 -10.46
N GLN A 282 -12.61 16.69 -9.33
CA GLN A 282 -13.97 16.16 -9.29
C GLN A 282 -15.05 17.21 -9.47
N GLY A 283 -14.69 18.49 -9.53
CA GLY A 283 -15.63 19.60 -9.75
C GLY A 283 -16.42 20.03 -8.52
N PHE A 284 -16.07 19.59 -7.32
CA PHE A 284 -16.65 20.05 -6.06
C PHE A 284 -16.10 21.42 -5.65
N ILE A 285 -14.79 21.61 -5.84
CA ILE A 285 -14.13 22.89 -5.61
C ILE A 285 -13.91 23.57 -6.96
N ARG A 286 -14.36 24.81 -7.09
CA ARG A 286 -14.13 25.62 -8.28
C ARG A 286 -12.86 26.46 -8.08
N LYS A 287 -11.95 26.36 -9.03
CA LYS A 287 -10.73 27.20 -9.11
C LYS A 287 -10.92 28.25 -10.20
N SER A 288 -10.76 29.54 -9.84
CA SER A 288 -10.79 30.66 -10.76
C SER A 288 -9.55 31.55 -10.53
N GLY A 289 -8.56 31.42 -11.41
CA GLY A 289 -7.26 32.01 -11.18
C GLY A 289 -6.59 31.44 -9.91
N SER A 290 -6.31 32.29 -8.95
CA SER A 290 -5.76 31.90 -7.63
C SER A 290 -6.83 31.66 -6.56
N TRP A 291 -8.12 31.90 -6.85
CA TRP A 291 -9.22 31.76 -5.91
C TRP A 291 -9.86 30.37 -5.96
N PHE A 292 -10.21 29.86 -4.79
CA PHE A 292 -10.92 28.60 -4.63
C PHE A 292 -12.25 28.82 -3.94
N THR A 293 -13.32 28.20 -4.46
CA THR A 293 -14.69 28.32 -3.93
C THR A 293 -15.32 26.94 -3.79
N TYR A 294 -16.11 26.76 -2.75
CA TYR A 294 -16.91 25.57 -2.48
C TYR A 294 -18.34 26.00 -2.16
N GLU A 295 -19.33 25.45 -2.87
CA GLU A 295 -20.77 25.78 -2.72
C GLU A 295 -21.10 27.28 -2.75
N GLY A 296 -20.30 28.07 -3.48
CA GLY A 296 -20.48 29.52 -3.59
C GLY A 296 -19.70 30.35 -2.56
N GLU A 297 -19.14 29.72 -1.54
CA GLU A 297 -18.30 30.35 -0.52
C GLU A 297 -16.84 30.34 -0.91
N GLN A 298 -16.12 31.42 -0.62
CA GLN A 298 -14.70 31.52 -0.88
C GLN A 298 -13.90 30.82 0.21
N LEU A 299 -13.12 29.80 -0.19
CA LEU A 299 -12.19 29.09 0.71
C LEU A 299 -10.89 29.87 0.93
N GLY A 300 -10.44 30.66 -0.07
CA GLY A 300 -9.23 31.47 0.01
C GLY A 300 -8.54 31.70 -1.33
N GLN A 301 -7.49 32.53 -1.27
CA GLN A 301 -6.61 32.81 -2.40
C GLN A 301 -5.28 32.07 -2.25
N GLY A 302 -4.96 31.23 -3.22
CA GLY A 302 -3.77 30.35 -3.18
C GLY A 302 -3.99 29.09 -2.37
N LYS A 303 -3.29 28.02 -2.77
CA LYS A 303 -3.47 26.67 -2.19
C LYS A 303 -3.12 26.61 -0.69
N GLU A 304 -2.11 27.38 -0.25
CA GLU A 304 -1.68 27.38 1.15
C GLU A 304 -2.76 27.98 2.08
N ASN A 305 -3.39 29.09 1.68
CA ASN A 305 -4.47 29.69 2.47
C ASN A 305 -5.69 28.77 2.53
N VAL A 306 -6.02 28.10 1.43
CA VAL A 306 -7.14 27.12 1.40
C VAL A 306 -6.81 25.92 2.27
N ARG A 307 -5.56 25.45 2.29
CA ARG A 307 -5.11 24.38 3.17
C ARG A 307 -5.31 24.74 4.64
N THR A 308 -4.86 25.95 5.03
CA THR A 308 -5.06 26.48 6.38
C THR A 308 -6.54 26.59 6.72
N PHE A 309 -7.35 27.13 5.83
CA PHE A 309 -8.79 27.21 6.01
C PHE A 309 -9.44 25.85 6.27
N LEU A 310 -9.11 24.82 5.47
CA LEU A 310 -9.65 23.47 5.65
C LEU A 310 -9.16 22.80 6.94
N MET A 311 -7.96 23.12 7.40
CA MET A 311 -7.45 22.65 8.72
C MET A 311 -8.26 23.24 9.87
N GLU A 312 -8.63 24.52 9.78
CA GLU A 312 -9.43 25.22 10.78
C GLU A 312 -10.94 24.89 10.70
N ASN A 313 -11.41 24.43 9.53
CA ASN A 313 -12.81 24.09 9.26
C ASN A 313 -12.92 22.59 8.90
N ALA A 314 -12.71 21.73 9.88
CA ALA A 314 -12.72 20.28 9.71
C ALA A 314 -14.04 19.73 9.15
N ASP A 315 -15.17 20.36 9.48
CA ASP A 315 -16.50 19.95 9.00
C ASP A 315 -16.59 20.07 7.48
N ILE A 316 -16.12 21.19 6.91
CA ILE A 316 -16.07 21.40 5.46
C ILE A 316 -15.11 20.42 4.80
N ALA A 317 -13.93 20.19 5.41
CA ALA A 317 -12.97 19.22 4.91
C ALA A 317 -13.56 17.78 4.88
N ASN A 318 -14.26 17.39 5.93
CA ASN A 318 -14.94 16.08 6.02
C ASN A 318 -16.06 15.95 5.00
N GLU A 319 -16.83 16.99 4.77
CA GLU A 319 -17.91 17.01 3.78
C GLU A 319 -17.37 16.86 2.36
N ILE A 320 -16.31 17.61 2.01
CA ILE A 320 -15.64 17.49 0.70
C ILE A 320 -15.09 16.08 0.52
N GLU A 321 -14.42 15.52 1.53
CA GLU A 321 -13.88 14.17 1.48
C GLU A 321 -14.98 13.14 1.25
N LYS A 322 -16.09 13.24 1.97
CA LYS A 322 -17.25 12.36 1.81
C LYS A 322 -17.80 12.42 0.38
N LYS A 323 -18.03 13.61 -0.16
CA LYS A 323 -18.53 13.79 -1.54
C LYS A 323 -17.57 13.21 -2.59
N ILE A 324 -16.26 13.38 -2.39
CA ILE A 324 -15.24 12.78 -3.26
C ILE A 324 -15.31 11.25 -3.20
N LYS A 325 -15.35 10.66 -2.00
CA LYS A 325 -15.43 9.21 -1.79
C LYS A 325 -16.69 8.61 -2.41
N GLU A 326 -17.84 9.22 -2.17
CA GLU A 326 -19.13 8.80 -2.73
C GLU A 326 -19.12 8.82 -4.27
N LYS A 327 -18.63 9.91 -4.87
CA LYS A 327 -18.54 10.03 -6.33
C LYS A 327 -17.63 9.00 -6.97
N LEU A 328 -16.58 8.63 -6.28
CA LEU A 328 -15.56 7.69 -6.78
C LEU A 328 -15.80 6.25 -6.34
N GLY A 329 -16.88 5.98 -5.59
CA GLY A 329 -17.22 4.65 -5.11
C GLY A 329 -16.19 4.06 -4.11
N ILE A 330 -15.50 4.93 -3.36
CA ILE A 330 -14.48 4.51 -2.40
C ILE A 330 -15.10 4.43 -1.00
N GLY A 331 -14.97 3.29 -0.34
CA GLY A 331 -15.51 3.08 1.02
C GLY A 331 -17.02 2.90 1.07
N ALA A 332 -17.69 2.72 -0.06
CA ALA A 332 -19.06 2.23 -0.08
C ALA A 332 -19.06 0.79 0.42
N VAL A 333 -19.69 0.54 1.55
CA VAL A 333 -20.14 -0.82 1.90
C VAL A 333 -21.11 -1.19 0.80
N VAL A 334 -20.76 -2.19 -0.02
CA VAL A 334 -21.70 -2.79 -0.98
C VAL A 334 -22.83 -3.36 -0.11
N THR A 335 -23.98 -2.68 -0.10
CA THR A 335 -25.19 -3.25 0.50
C THR A 335 -25.73 -4.28 -0.48
N ASP A 336 -26.38 -5.32 0.03
CA ASP A 336 -26.96 -6.41 -0.77
C ASP A 336 -27.93 -5.94 -1.89
N GLU A 337 -28.34 -4.68 -1.90
CA GLU A 337 -29.17 -4.06 -2.91
C GLU A 337 -28.41 -3.64 -4.19
N ASP A 338 -27.09 -3.49 -4.13
CA ASP A 338 -26.26 -3.06 -5.27
C ASP A 338 -25.82 -4.24 -6.20
N VAL A 339 -26.22 -5.48 -5.89
CA VAL A 339 -25.76 -6.71 -6.55
C VAL A 339 -26.76 -7.27 -7.57
N LEU A 340 -27.80 -6.56 -7.91
CA LEU A 340 -28.70 -7.03 -8.98
C LEU A 340 -28.10 -6.70 -10.36
N PRO A 341 -27.71 -7.70 -11.16
CA PRO A 341 -27.31 -7.46 -12.53
C PRO A 341 -28.52 -6.93 -13.31
N ALA A 342 -28.30 -5.86 -14.06
CA ALA A 342 -29.29 -5.38 -15.01
C ALA A 342 -29.70 -6.54 -15.93
N PRO A 343 -30.99 -6.69 -16.24
CA PRO A 343 -31.45 -7.73 -17.16
C PRO A 343 -30.79 -7.50 -18.52
N VAL A 344 -30.08 -8.49 -19.01
CA VAL A 344 -29.58 -8.52 -20.39
C VAL A 344 -30.78 -8.88 -21.27
N ASP A 345 -31.31 -7.90 -21.98
CA ASP A 345 -32.22 -8.14 -23.07
C ASP A 345 -31.46 -8.83 -24.21
N PHE A 346 -31.92 -10.02 -24.60
CA PHE A 346 -31.44 -10.77 -25.75
C PHE A 346 -32.16 -10.33 -27.01
#